data_2d6e7982b1a46448ea71d8a6068e7bd7
#
_entry.id   2d6e7982b1a46448ea71d8a6068e7bd7
#
_cell.length_a   1.000
_cell.length_b   1.000
_cell.length_c   1.000
_cell.angle_alpha   90.00
_cell.angle_beta   90.00
_cell.angle_gamma   90.00
#
_symmetry.space_group_name_H-M   'P 1'
#
loop_
_entity.id
_entity.type
_entity.pdbx_description
1 polymer ?
#
loop_
_entity_poly.entity_id
_entity_poly.type
_entity_poly.pdbx_seq_one_letter_code
_entity_poly.pdbx_strand_id
1 'polypeptide(L)'
;MRGFLSSLLFRCRFCRTVFLLAVFWVMGFIGYINQSPRHDNFSPTTRFQSGVILTGGPGFRRIEQGINFLLTNQVERLLISGVDPSVSLPAILTPASSALTGENINWLSCCIDLGYEARDTIGNAKETKYWVEQHGYQELLVITSDYHLLRSIKELQMALPHTKLYYSSVPSDFLKSLDDGQINVKYLWKLIEEYNKFLLVTARHWLEKIW
;
A
#
# COMPACT_ATOMS: atom_id res chain seq x y z
N MET A 1 39.01 -1.36 -27.29
CA MET A 1 38.40 -2.33 -26.38
C MET A 1 36.86 -2.22 -26.25
N ARG A 2 36.20 -1.11 -26.55
CA ARG A 2 34.71 -0.97 -26.45
C ARG A 2 33.91 -1.74 -27.53
N GLY A 3 34.46 -2.04 -28.69
CA GLY A 3 33.72 -2.75 -29.76
C GLY A 3 33.69 -4.28 -29.64
N PHE A 4 34.56 -4.89 -28.84
CA PHE A 4 34.69 -6.34 -28.74
C PHE A 4 33.62 -6.95 -27.78
N LEU A 5 33.31 -6.24 -26.68
CA LEU A 5 32.26 -6.68 -25.75
C LEU A 5 30.84 -6.62 -26.36
N SER A 6 30.56 -5.61 -27.19
CA SER A 6 29.25 -5.46 -27.84
C SER A 6 28.99 -6.56 -28.87
N SER A 7 29.99 -7.02 -29.61
CA SER A 7 29.81 -8.08 -30.60
C SER A 7 29.64 -9.48 -30.00
N LEU A 8 30.19 -9.74 -28.81
CA LEU A 8 30.04 -11.01 -28.10
C LEU A 8 28.62 -11.21 -27.52
N LEU A 9 28.05 -10.15 -26.96
CA LEU A 9 26.68 -10.16 -26.40
C LEU A 9 25.60 -10.42 -27.48
N PHE A 10 25.80 -9.92 -28.70
CA PHE A 10 24.86 -10.11 -29.80
C PHE A 10 24.94 -11.50 -30.47
N ARG A 11 26.00 -12.26 -30.30
CA ARG A 11 26.16 -13.60 -30.91
C ARG A 11 25.56 -14.73 -30.04
N CYS A 12 25.41 -14.53 -28.73
CA CYS A 12 24.81 -15.51 -27.83
C CYS A 12 23.31 -15.29 -27.72
N ARG A 13 22.48 -16.21 -28.24
CA ARG A 13 21.00 -16.14 -28.11
C ARG A 13 20.56 -16.00 -26.65
N PHE A 14 21.22 -16.71 -25.75
CA PHE A 14 20.95 -16.64 -24.31
C PHE A 14 21.24 -15.24 -23.75
N CYS A 15 22.41 -14.65 -24.04
CA CYS A 15 22.78 -13.32 -23.58
C CYS A 15 21.80 -12.26 -24.10
N ARG A 16 21.32 -12.39 -25.33
CA ARG A 16 20.32 -11.50 -25.92
C ARG A 16 18.98 -11.60 -25.22
N THR A 17 18.54 -12.82 -24.91
CA THR A 17 17.28 -13.04 -24.17
C THR A 17 17.36 -12.43 -22.77
N VAL A 18 18.44 -12.69 -22.02
CA VAL A 18 18.65 -12.11 -20.69
C VAL A 18 18.68 -10.58 -20.75
N PHE A 19 19.36 -10.01 -21.75
CA PHE A 19 19.40 -8.56 -21.94
C PHE A 19 18.00 -7.97 -22.19
N LEU A 20 17.19 -8.60 -23.07
CA LEU A 20 15.83 -8.16 -23.34
C LEU A 20 14.95 -8.24 -22.09
N LEU A 21 15.04 -9.33 -21.34
CA LEU A 21 14.29 -9.48 -20.06
C LEU A 21 14.69 -8.40 -19.05
N ALA A 22 15.99 -8.09 -18.94
CA ALA A 22 16.45 -7.00 -18.07
C ALA A 22 15.92 -5.64 -18.52
N VAL A 23 15.89 -5.36 -19.82
CA VAL A 23 15.32 -4.13 -20.37
C VAL A 23 13.82 -4.04 -20.05
N PHE A 24 13.05 -5.11 -20.28
CA PHE A 24 11.63 -5.14 -19.94
C PHE A 24 11.38 -4.95 -18.45
N TRP A 25 12.21 -5.57 -17.59
CA TRP A 25 12.10 -5.40 -16.15
C TRP A 25 12.36 -3.94 -15.74
N VAL A 26 13.40 -3.30 -16.28
CA VAL A 26 13.72 -1.89 -16.02
C VAL A 26 12.60 -0.96 -16.51
N MET A 27 12.09 -1.18 -17.72
CA MET A 27 10.97 -0.39 -18.25
C MET A 27 9.72 -0.54 -17.37
N GLY A 28 9.41 -1.77 -16.96
CA GLY A 28 8.31 -2.06 -16.03
C GLY A 28 8.52 -1.39 -14.66
N PHE A 29 9.76 -1.36 -14.15
CA PHE A 29 10.08 -0.68 -12.88
C PHE A 29 9.88 0.84 -12.98
N ILE A 30 10.33 1.46 -14.08
CA ILE A 30 10.08 2.89 -14.34
C ILE A 30 8.57 3.15 -14.43
N GLY A 31 7.83 2.29 -15.14
CA GLY A 31 6.36 2.37 -15.22
C GLY A 31 5.70 2.25 -13.86
N TYR A 32 6.17 1.33 -12.99
CA TYR A 32 5.69 1.15 -11.62
C TYR A 32 5.87 2.42 -10.78
N ILE A 33 7.05 3.04 -10.82
CA ILE A 33 7.32 4.29 -10.09
C ILE A 33 6.42 5.42 -10.58
N ASN A 34 6.24 5.55 -11.89
CA ASN A 34 5.42 6.61 -12.48
C ASN A 34 3.92 6.41 -12.21
N GLN A 35 3.46 5.17 -12.08
CA GLN A 35 2.07 4.83 -11.74
C GLN A 35 1.79 4.86 -10.23
N SER A 36 2.82 4.91 -9.39
CA SER A 36 2.63 4.99 -7.94
C SER A 36 1.90 6.28 -7.57
N PRO A 37 0.68 6.21 -7.03
CA PRO A 37 -0.14 7.39 -6.80
C PRO A 37 0.49 8.30 -5.74
N ARG A 38 0.57 9.60 -6.05
CA ARG A 38 1.04 10.67 -5.14
C ARG A 38 -0.11 11.39 -4.43
N HIS A 39 -1.33 11.16 -4.89
CA HIS A 39 -2.53 11.86 -4.45
C HIS A 39 -3.67 10.88 -4.22
N ASP A 40 -4.64 11.30 -3.45
CA ASP A 40 -5.88 10.58 -3.23
C ASP A 40 -6.70 10.51 -4.53
N ASN A 41 -7.46 9.43 -4.73
CA ASN A 41 -8.30 9.25 -5.92
C ASN A 41 -9.76 9.67 -5.71
N PHE A 42 -10.01 10.52 -4.74
CA PHE A 42 -11.34 11.01 -4.40
C PHE A 42 -11.34 12.51 -4.11
N SER A 43 -12.52 13.13 -4.11
CA SER A 43 -12.67 14.54 -3.75
C SER A 43 -12.50 14.77 -2.24
N PRO A 44 -11.93 15.89 -1.79
CA PRO A 44 -11.83 16.23 -0.36
C PRO A 44 -13.15 16.23 0.40
N THR A 45 -14.27 16.38 -0.33
CA THR A 45 -15.63 16.37 0.24
C THR A 45 -16.28 14.99 0.29
N THR A 46 -15.63 13.96 -0.25
CA THR A 46 -16.14 12.59 -0.27
C THR A 46 -16.15 12.03 1.15
N ARG A 47 -17.25 11.33 1.50
CA ARG A 47 -17.38 10.62 2.77
C ARG A 47 -17.47 9.12 2.51
N PHE A 48 -16.89 8.33 3.40
CA PHE A 48 -16.84 6.88 3.33
C PHE A 48 -17.39 6.27 4.60
N GLN A 49 -18.20 5.23 4.48
CA GLN A 49 -18.65 4.46 5.63
C GLN A 49 -17.50 3.68 6.26
N SER A 50 -16.54 3.27 5.46
CA SER A 50 -15.44 2.41 5.92
C SER A 50 -14.08 2.83 5.37
N GLY A 51 -13.05 2.64 6.19
CA GLY A 51 -11.65 2.79 5.80
C GLY A 51 -10.78 1.71 6.41
N VAL A 52 -9.67 1.38 5.76
CA VAL A 52 -8.65 0.47 6.29
C VAL A 52 -7.28 1.12 6.25
N ILE A 53 -6.58 1.05 7.38
CA ILE A 53 -5.18 1.41 7.50
C ILE A 53 -4.37 0.12 7.43
N LEU A 54 -3.53 -0.01 6.40
CA LEU A 54 -2.65 -1.16 6.29
C LEU A 54 -1.35 -0.88 7.04
N THR A 55 -1.07 -1.67 8.09
CA THR A 55 0.16 -1.56 8.86
C THR A 55 1.33 -2.26 8.13
N GLY A 56 2.54 -2.07 8.65
CA GLY A 56 3.78 -2.64 8.10
C GLY A 56 4.83 -1.57 7.78
N GLY A 57 6.04 -1.70 8.33
CA GLY A 57 7.09 -0.69 8.25
C GLY A 57 6.80 0.56 9.12
N PRO A 58 7.58 1.65 9.01
CA PRO A 58 7.40 2.88 9.78
C PRO A 58 6.07 3.55 9.38
N GLY A 59 4.99 3.18 10.09
CA GLY A 59 3.61 3.42 9.66
C GLY A 59 2.84 4.51 10.40
N PHE A 60 3.51 5.31 11.23
CA PHE A 60 2.82 6.29 12.07
C PHE A 60 1.97 7.27 11.24
N ARG A 61 2.51 7.81 10.14
CA ARG A 61 1.80 8.76 9.26
C ARG A 61 0.49 8.20 8.68
N ARG A 62 0.40 6.89 8.46
CA ARG A 62 -0.84 6.25 7.96
C ARG A 62 -1.93 6.25 9.02
N ILE A 63 -1.54 6.01 10.27
CA ILE A 63 -2.45 6.05 11.42
C ILE A 63 -2.92 7.49 11.65
N GLU A 64 -2.02 8.45 11.63
CA GLU A 64 -2.36 9.88 11.72
C GLU A 64 -3.35 10.29 10.62
N GLN A 65 -3.10 9.90 9.38
CA GLN A 65 -4.00 10.19 8.25
C GLN A 65 -5.38 9.57 8.44
N GLY A 66 -5.45 8.30 8.88
CA GLY A 66 -6.72 7.65 9.13
C GLY A 66 -7.50 8.27 10.29
N ILE A 67 -6.82 8.62 11.38
CA ILE A 67 -7.43 9.33 12.51
C ILE A 67 -7.95 10.69 12.06
N ASN A 68 -7.20 11.41 11.22
CA ASN A 68 -7.65 12.70 10.68
C ASN A 68 -8.93 12.54 9.85
N PHE A 69 -9.08 11.47 9.05
CA PHE A 69 -10.31 11.20 8.32
C PHE A 69 -11.50 10.91 9.25
N LEU A 70 -11.30 10.24 10.39
CA LEU A 70 -12.34 10.09 11.41
C LEU A 70 -12.70 11.44 12.04
N LEU A 71 -11.72 12.22 12.48
CA LEU A 71 -11.94 13.51 13.16
C LEU A 71 -12.65 14.53 12.24
N THR A 72 -12.43 14.45 10.94
CA THR A 72 -13.08 15.32 9.93
C THR A 72 -14.39 14.73 9.39
N ASN A 73 -14.89 13.64 9.96
CA ASN A 73 -16.09 12.92 9.50
C ASN A 73 -16.04 12.53 8.01
N GLN A 74 -14.87 12.30 7.47
CA GLN A 74 -14.70 11.76 6.12
C GLN A 74 -14.79 10.23 6.08
N VAL A 75 -14.49 9.57 7.18
CA VAL A 75 -14.67 8.12 7.38
C VAL A 75 -15.46 7.90 8.66
N GLU A 76 -16.43 7.00 8.64
CA GLU A 76 -17.28 6.70 9.81
C GLU A 76 -16.63 5.63 10.70
N ARG A 77 -15.98 4.62 10.11
CA ARG A 77 -15.35 3.52 10.84
C ARG A 77 -14.05 3.08 10.18
N LEU A 78 -13.02 2.81 10.97
CA LEU A 78 -11.70 2.38 10.52
C LEU A 78 -11.34 0.99 11.04
N LEU A 79 -10.75 0.19 10.16
CA LEU A 79 -9.96 -0.99 10.54
C LEU A 79 -8.47 -0.62 10.50
N ILE A 80 -7.73 -0.91 11.56
CA ILE A 80 -6.26 -0.93 11.53
C ILE A 80 -5.86 -2.39 11.40
N SER A 81 -5.45 -2.81 10.20
CA SER A 81 -5.13 -4.19 9.89
C SER A 81 -3.65 -4.52 10.14
N GLY A 82 -3.38 -5.70 10.69
CA GLY A 82 -2.02 -6.19 10.97
C GLY A 82 -1.37 -5.54 12.19
N VAL A 83 -2.15 -5.29 13.22
CA VAL A 83 -1.65 -4.80 14.51
C VAL A 83 -0.97 -5.94 15.26
N ASP A 84 0.13 -5.66 15.96
CA ASP A 84 0.74 -6.64 16.86
C ASP A 84 -0.23 -6.94 18.03
N PRO A 85 -0.48 -8.21 18.38
CA PRO A 85 -1.41 -8.57 19.47
C PRO A 85 -1.09 -7.95 20.84
N SER A 86 0.14 -7.53 21.06
CA SER A 86 0.54 -6.85 22.30
C SER A 86 0.19 -5.37 22.34
N VAL A 87 -0.24 -4.79 21.21
CA VAL A 87 -0.50 -3.36 21.07
C VAL A 87 -1.99 -3.07 21.25
N SER A 88 -2.32 -2.19 22.18
CA SER A 88 -3.69 -1.75 22.44
C SER A 88 -4.03 -0.47 21.68
N LEU A 89 -5.33 -0.20 21.48
CA LEU A 89 -5.80 1.00 20.81
C LEU A 89 -5.26 2.30 21.47
N PRO A 90 -5.27 2.48 22.79
CA PRO A 90 -4.68 3.66 23.41
C PRO A 90 -3.19 3.84 23.10
N ALA A 91 -2.42 2.75 23.02
CA ALA A 91 -1.00 2.80 22.67
C ALA A 91 -0.77 3.27 21.22
N ILE A 92 -1.71 3.02 20.33
CA ILE A 92 -1.69 3.50 18.93
C ILE A 92 -2.09 4.98 18.87
N LEU A 93 -3.13 5.37 19.61
CA LEU A 93 -3.70 6.71 19.52
C LEU A 93 -2.82 7.78 20.19
N THR A 94 -2.20 7.46 21.33
CA THR A 94 -1.39 8.41 22.12
C THR A 94 -0.29 9.09 21.29
N PRO A 95 0.52 8.38 20.49
CA PRO A 95 1.52 9.01 19.66
C PRO A 95 0.97 9.54 18.33
N ALA A 96 -0.21 9.10 17.89
CA ALA A 96 -0.75 9.40 16.56
C ALA A 96 -1.31 10.81 16.40
N SER A 97 -1.61 11.51 17.48
CA SER A 97 -2.10 12.87 17.40
C SER A 97 -1.83 13.66 18.66
N SER A 98 -1.01 14.70 18.55
CA SER A 98 -0.85 15.74 19.56
C SER A 98 -2.16 16.52 19.84
N ALA A 99 -3.17 16.39 18.97
CA ALA A 99 -4.48 17.01 19.09
C ALA A 99 -5.51 16.15 19.84
N LEU A 100 -5.18 14.87 20.19
CA LEU A 100 -6.08 14.01 20.93
C LEU A 100 -6.03 14.32 22.43
N THR A 101 -7.16 14.73 22.97
CA THR A 101 -7.43 14.80 24.42
C THR A 101 -8.04 13.49 24.88
N GLY A 102 -8.05 13.22 26.20
CA GLY A 102 -8.63 12.01 26.76
C GLY A 102 -10.12 11.79 26.37
N GLU A 103 -10.89 12.86 26.17
CA GLU A 103 -12.28 12.80 25.69
C GLU A 103 -12.36 12.31 24.25
N ASN A 104 -11.47 12.80 23.38
CA ASN A 104 -11.42 12.38 21.97
C ASN A 104 -10.99 10.92 21.82
N ILE A 105 -10.11 10.40 22.68
CA ILE A 105 -9.70 8.99 22.68
C ILE A 105 -10.89 8.08 22.95
N ASN A 106 -11.73 8.42 23.93
CA ASN A 106 -12.93 7.65 24.24
C ASN A 106 -13.94 7.64 23.09
N TRP A 107 -14.13 8.77 22.43
CA TRP A 107 -15.00 8.87 21.26
C TRP A 107 -14.46 8.06 20.06
N LEU A 108 -13.17 8.13 19.77
CA LEU A 108 -12.57 7.39 18.67
C LEU A 108 -12.62 5.86 18.87
N SER A 109 -12.68 5.39 20.11
CA SER A 109 -12.74 3.96 20.41
C SER A 109 -14.01 3.28 19.90
N CYS A 110 -15.10 4.01 19.67
CA CYS A 110 -16.32 3.47 19.07
C CYS A 110 -16.11 3.00 17.63
N CYS A 111 -15.16 3.66 16.91
CA CYS A 111 -15.14 3.72 15.47
C CYS A 111 -13.82 3.22 14.87
N ILE A 112 -12.98 2.61 15.70
CA ILE A 112 -11.71 1.98 15.28
C ILE A 112 -11.69 0.52 15.72
N ASP A 113 -11.59 -0.37 14.76
CA ASP A 113 -11.37 -1.80 14.96
C ASP A 113 -9.90 -2.14 14.77
N LEU A 114 -9.38 -3.08 15.56
CA LEU A 114 -8.01 -3.59 15.42
C LEU A 114 -8.03 -5.01 14.89
N GLY A 115 -7.31 -5.22 13.78
CA GLY A 115 -7.07 -6.51 13.19
C GLY A 115 -5.70 -7.05 13.62
N TYR A 116 -5.68 -8.26 14.18
CA TYR A 116 -4.48 -8.88 14.75
C TYR A 116 -3.97 -10.11 13.98
N GLU A 117 -4.72 -10.56 12.97
CA GLU A 117 -4.43 -11.79 12.25
C GLU A 117 -3.41 -11.62 11.11
N ALA A 118 -3.37 -10.43 10.52
CA ALA A 118 -2.54 -10.17 9.36
C ALA A 118 -1.05 -10.07 9.71
N ARG A 119 -0.20 -10.78 8.96
CA ARG A 119 1.27 -10.77 9.07
C ARG A 119 1.95 -10.23 7.82
N ASP A 120 1.21 -10.15 6.74
CA ASP A 120 1.67 -9.69 5.43
C ASP A 120 0.52 -9.04 4.65
N THR A 121 0.76 -8.62 3.41
CA THR A 121 -0.26 -7.95 2.60
C THR A 121 -1.41 -8.87 2.19
N ILE A 122 -1.16 -10.16 2.04
CA ILE A 122 -2.22 -11.17 1.79
C ILE A 122 -3.09 -11.30 3.03
N GLY A 123 -2.48 -11.37 4.20
CA GLY A 123 -3.16 -11.38 5.48
C GLY A 123 -4.01 -10.12 5.68
N ASN A 124 -3.45 -8.94 5.40
CA ASN A 124 -4.20 -7.69 5.44
C ASN A 124 -5.44 -7.73 4.51
N ALA A 125 -5.30 -8.26 3.30
CA ALA A 125 -6.43 -8.36 2.38
C ALA A 125 -7.52 -9.33 2.88
N LYS A 126 -7.14 -10.46 3.49
CA LYS A 126 -8.09 -11.42 4.08
C LYS A 126 -8.80 -10.84 5.30
N GLU A 127 -8.06 -10.21 6.20
CA GLU A 127 -8.60 -9.58 7.41
C GLU A 127 -9.55 -8.44 7.05
N THR A 128 -9.16 -7.59 6.08
CA THR A 128 -10.01 -6.53 5.55
C THR A 128 -11.28 -7.09 4.90
N LYS A 129 -11.16 -8.18 4.12
CA LYS A 129 -12.30 -8.85 3.50
C LYS A 129 -13.30 -9.30 4.56
N TYR A 130 -12.84 -10.02 5.59
CA TYR A 130 -13.69 -10.48 6.66
C TYR A 130 -14.43 -9.31 7.34
N TRP A 131 -13.71 -8.25 7.65
CA TRP A 131 -14.28 -7.06 8.28
C TRP A 131 -15.31 -6.34 7.39
N VAL A 132 -15.03 -6.16 6.11
CA VAL A 132 -15.94 -5.54 5.13
C VAL A 132 -17.23 -6.37 4.99
N GLU A 133 -17.11 -7.70 4.87
CA GLU A 133 -18.25 -8.61 4.74
C GLU A 133 -19.11 -8.65 6.01
N GLN A 134 -18.50 -8.62 7.20
CA GLN A 134 -19.22 -8.59 8.48
C GLN A 134 -20.07 -7.32 8.65
N HIS A 135 -19.63 -6.20 8.10
CA HIS A 135 -20.34 -4.92 8.21
C HIS A 135 -21.19 -4.59 6.98
N GLY A 136 -21.10 -5.37 5.90
CA GLY A 136 -21.83 -5.15 4.66
C GLY A 136 -21.39 -3.93 3.86
N TYR A 137 -20.15 -3.48 4.00
CA TYR A 137 -19.65 -2.30 3.29
C TYR A 137 -19.47 -2.57 1.79
N GLN A 138 -19.90 -1.61 0.96
CA GLN A 138 -19.77 -1.67 -0.50
C GLN A 138 -18.64 -0.82 -1.04
N GLU A 139 -18.15 0.09 -0.24
CA GLU A 139 -17.04 0.99 -0.56
C GLU A 139 -16.02 0.96 0.57
N LEU A 140 -14.74 1.08 0.23
CA LEU A 140 -13.64 1.04 1.19
C LEU A 140 -12.57 2.05 0.83
N LEU A 141 -12.22 2.93 1.76
CA LEU A 141 -11.04 3.79 1.67
C LEU A 141 -9.80 3.06 2.18
N VAL A 142 -8.82 2.84 1.32
CA VAL A 142 -7.55 2.19 1.65
C VAL A 142 -6.48 3.25 1.94
N ILE A 143 -5.94 3.25 3.14
CA ILE A 143 -4.92 4.21 3.61
C ILE A 143 -3.60 3.47 3.76
N THR A 144 -2.64 3.79 2.90
CA THR A 144 -1.31 3.17 2.94
C THR A 144 -0.25 4.07 2.32
N SER A 145 1.03 3.69 2.45
CA SER A 145 2.12 4.48 1.86
C SER A 145 2.12 4.37 0.33
N ASP A 146 2.52 5.45 -0.33
CA ASP A 146 2.59 5.60 -1.77
C ASP A 146 3.32 4.43 -2.48
N TYR A 147 4.51 4.03 -1.99
CA TYR A 147 5.30 2.92 -2.56
C TYR A 147 4.63 1.54 -2.40
N HIS A 148 3.72 1.41 -1.43
CA HIS A 148 3.03 0.16 -1.09
C HIS A 148 1.65 0.04 -1.75
N LEU A 149 1.10 1.17 -2.22
CA LEU A 149 -0.30 1.30 -2.61
C LEU A 149 -0.69 0.40 -3.77
N LEU A 150 0.08 0.38 -4.86
CA LEU A 150 -0.26 -0.43 -6.05
C LEU A 150 -0.40 -1.92 -5.71
N ARG A 151 0.50 -2.46 -4.89
CA ARG A 151 0.46 -3.85 -4.45
C ARG A 151 -0.74 -4.10 -3.53
N SER A 152 -0.98 -3.22 -2.59
CA SER A 152 -2.08 -3.35 -1.63
C SER A 152 -3.45 -3.32 -2.33
N ILE A 153 -3.65 -2.38 -3.25
CA ILE A 153 -4.89 -2.30 -4.03
C ILE A 153 -5.10 -3.56 -4.86
N LYS A 154 -4.04 -4.11 -5.45
CA LYS A 154 -4.13 -5.35 -6.23
C LYS A 154 -4.57 -6.54 -5.39
N GLU A 155 -3.99 -6.71 -4.19
CA GLU A 155 -4.39 -7.75 -3.24
C GLU A 155 -5.84 -7.58 -2.77
N LEU A 156 -6.23 -6.35 -2.44
CA LEU A 156 -7.59 -6.06 -2.01
C LEU A 156 -8.61 -6.26 -3.14
N GLN A 157 -8.29 -5.92 -4.40
CA GLN A 157 -9.16 -6.19 -5.53
C GLN A 157 -9.41 -7.69 -5.74
N MET A 158 -8.43 -8.54 -5.46
CA MET A 158 -8.60 -9.99 -5.52
C MET A 158 -9.47 -10.50 -4.37
N ALA A 159 -9.27 -9.96 -3.16
CA ALA A 159 -10.03 -10.38 -1.99
C ALA A 159 -11.47 -9.85 -1.98
N LEU A 160 -11.70 -8.65 -2.53
CA LEU A 160 -12.94 -7.87 -2.50
C LEU A 160 -13.39 -7.46 -3.91
N PRO A 161 -13.76 -8.41 -4.79
CA PRO A 161 -14.04 -8.11 -6.21
C PRO A 161 -15.31 -7.24 -6.41
N HIS A 162 -16.18 -7.18 -5.41
CA HIS A 162 -17.45 -6.43 -5.48
C HIS A 162 -17.45 -5.14 -4.65
N THR A 163 -16.37 -4.85 -3.94
CA THR A 163 -16.23 -3.64 -3.14
C THR A 163 -15.49 -2.57 -3.93
N LYS A 164 -16.04 -1.37 -3.98
CA LYS A 164 -15.40 -0.24 -4.64
C LYS A 164 -14.27 0.30 -3.79
N LEU A 165 -13.06 0.27 -4.31
CA LEU A 165 -11.87 0.70 -3.60
C LEU A 165 -11.49 2.15 -3.96
N TYR A 166 -11.35 2.96 -2.94
CA TYR A 166 -10.72 4.26 -2.98
C TYR A 166 -9.40 4.20 -2.22
N TYR A 167 -8.51 5.15 -2.43
CA TYR A 167 -7.26 5.16 -1.70
C TYR A 167 -6.82 6.57 -1.32
N SER A 168 -6.17 6.64 -0.15
CA SER A 168 -5.37 7.76 0.30
C SER A 168 -3.91 7.37 0.33
N SER A 169 -3.11 8.10 -0.41
CA SER A 169 -1.67 7.87 -0.59
C SER A 169 -0.87 8.67 0.42
N VAL A 170 -0.35 8.01 1.44
CA VAL A 170 0.50 8.66 2.44
C VAL A 170 1.93 8.81 1.91
N PRO A 171 2.44 10.04 1.74
CA PRO A 171 3.78 10.27 1.22
C PRO A 171 4.86 9.59 2.03
N SER A 172 5.77 8.91 1.35
CA SER A 172 6.95 8.29 1.93
C SER A 172 8.23 9.05 1.57
N ASP A 173 9.23 8.94 2.44
CA ASP A 173 10.56 9.51 2.14
C ASP A 173 11.21 8.82 0.94
N PHE A 174 10.75 7.62 0.56
CA PHE A 174 11.26 6.86 -0.60
C PHE A 174 10.96 7.57 -1.93
N LEU A 175 9.68 7.86 -2.18
CA LEU A 175 9.29 8.50 -3.44
C LEU A 175 9.62 10.00 -3.42
N LYS A 176 9.50 10.65 -2.26
CA LYS A 176 9.90 12.06 -2.10
C LYS A 176 11.37 12.28 -2.46
N SER A 177 12.28 11.39 -2.02
CA SER A 177 13.70 11.53 -2.37
C SER A 177 13.97 11.41 -3.87
N LEU A 178 13.17 10.62 -4.60
CA LEU A 178 13.26 10.53 -6.06
C LEU A 178 12.75 11.81 -6.73
N ASP A 179 11.63 12.35 -6.25
CA ASP A 179 11.04 13.59 -6.77
C ASP A 179 11.98 14.80 -6.55
N ASP A 180 12.72 14.80 -5.44
CA ASP A 180 13.76 15.79 -5.10
C ASP A 180 15.10 15.54 -5.84
N GLY A 181 15.18 14.53 -6.71
CA GLY A 181 16.40 14.14 -7.43
C GLY A 181 17.50 13.51 -6.56
N GLN A 182 17.17 13.12 -5.33
CA GLN A 182 18.10 12.49 -4.39
C GLN A 182 17.99 10.97 -4.48
N ILE A 183 18.99 10.31 -5.05
CA ILE A 183 19.03 8.85 -5.12
C ILE A 183 19.66 8.28 -3.85
N ASN A 184 18.83 7.71 -2.98
CA ASN A 184 19.28 6.95 -1.82
C ASN A 184 19.19 5.45 -2.13
N VAL A 185 20.32 4.75 -2.09
CA VAL A 185 20.42 3.31 -2.42
C VAL A 185 19.48 2.45 -1.56
N LYS A 186 19.32 2.77 -0.28
CA LYS A 186 18.40 2.05 0.63
C LYS A 186 16.95 2.19 0.17
N TYR A 187 16.58 3.38 -0.29
CA TYR A 187 15.24 3.64 -0.79
C TYR A 187 15.00 2.95 -2.14
N LEU A 188 15.98 2.99 -3.02
CA LEU A 188 15.91 2.29 -4.29
C LEU A 188 15.72 0.77 -4.11
N TRP A 189 16.45 0.15 -3.16
CA TRP A 189 16.27 -1.26 -2.82
C TRP A 189 14.84 -1.57 -2.35
N LYS A 190 14.24 -0.70 -1.53
CA LYS A 190 12.87 -0.87 -1.06
C LYS A 190 11.87 -0.80 -2.21
N LEU A 191 12.04 0.12 -3.14
CA LEU A 191 11.19 0.22 -4.33
C LEU A 191 11.34 -1.00 -5.25
N ILE A 192 12.55 -1.51 -5.45
CA ILE A 192 12.80 -2.74 -6.20
C ILE A 192 12.11 -3.94 -5.54
N GLU A 193 12.20 -4.06 -4.22
CA GLU A 193 11.53 -5.11 -3.45
C GLU A 193 10.01 -5.05 -3.65
N GLU A 194 9.40 -3.87 -3.51
CA GLU A 194 7.96 -3.69 -3.69
C GLU A 194 7.51 -3.93 -5.13
N TYR A 195 8.30 -3.51 -6.12
CA TYR A 195 8.04 -3.80 -7.53
C TYR A 195 8.04 -5.31 -7.82
N ASN A 196 9.04 -6.05 -7.33
CA ASN A 196 9.09 -7.50 -7.51
C ASN A 196 7.89 -8.20 -6.85
N LYS A 197 7.50 -7.77 -5.63
CA LYS A 197 6.27 -8.26 -4.97
C LYS A 197 5.01 -7.93 -5.77
N PHE A 198 4.94 -6.72 -6.35
CA PHE A 198 3.83 -6.32 -7.22
C PHE A 198 3.75 -7.18 -8.49
N LEU A 199 4.87 -7.53 -9.12
CA LEU A 199 4.89 -8.46 -10.25
C LEU A 199 4.35 -9.84 -9.88
N LEU A 200 4.74 -10.39 -8.71
CA LEU A 200 4.26 -11.69 -8.22
C LEU A 200 2.75 -11.66 -7.98
N VAL A 201 2.23 -10.62 -7.34
CA VAL A 201 0.78 -10.45 -7.12
C VAL A 201 0.04 -10.34 -8.46
N THR A 202 0.59 -9.58 -9.41
CA THR A 202 -0.02 -9.40 -10.72
C THR A 202 -0.06 -10.72 -11.49
N ALA A 203 1.01 -11.50 -11.47
CA ALA A 203 1.06 -12.82 -12.08
C ALA A 203 0.05 -13.79 -11.44
N ARG A 204 -0.04 -13.82 -10.10
CA ARG A 204 -1.04 -14.62 -9.38
C ARG A 204 -2.47 -14.24 -9.77
N HIS A 205 -2.79 -12.96 -9.75
CA HIS A 205 -4.11 -12.47 -10.15
C HIS A 205 -4.48 -12.85 -11.60
N TRP A 206 -3.52 -12.83 -12.50
CA TRP A 206 -3.73 -13.25 -13.89
C TRP A 206 -4.00 -14.75 -13.98
N LEU A 207 -3.25 -15.57 -13.25
CA LEU A 207 -3.47 -17.03 -13.21
C LEU A 207 -4.84 -17.39 -12.62
N GLU A 208 -5.28 -16.74 -11.54
CA GLU A 208 -6.59 -16.98 -10.91
C GLU A 208 -7.78 -16.62 -11.82
N LYS A 209 -7.56 -15.77 -12.83
CA LYS A 209 -8.59 -15.42 -13.83
C LYS A 209 -8.71 -16.42 -14.99
N ILE A 210 -7.70 -17.23 -15.18
CA ILE A 210 -7.64 -18.21 -16.30
C ILE A 210 -8.18 -19.56 -15.85
N TRP A 211 -8.08 -19.89 -14.58
CA TRP A 211 -8.55 -21.13 -13.97
C TRP A 211 -9.83 -20.93 -13.16
#